data_173aa34451e2902e4d48ddb615ace791
#
_entry.id   173aa34451e2902e4d48ddb615ace791
#
_cell.length_a   1.000
_cell.length_b   1.000
_cell.length_c   1.000
_cell.angle_alpha   90.00
_cell.angle_beta   90.00
_cell.angle_gamma   90.00
#
_symmetry.space_group_name_H-M   'P 1'
#
loop_
_entity.id
_entity.type
_entity.pdbx_description
1 polymer ?
#
loop_
_entity_poly.entity_id
_entity_poly.type
_entity_poly.pdbx_seq_one_letter_code
_entity_poly.pdbx_strand_id
1 'polypeptide(L)'
;MTDRKDIDLVALRTRLEARRADILAHSNHSEDYRKPVELDQQAVGRLSRMDALQNQQMHLEQERRRNAELDRIEKTLKRMSDDEYGHCHNCGENIEKKRLEFDPTTPLCVECAEKVSHV
;
A
#
# COMPACT_ATOMS: atom_id res chain seq x y z
N MET A 1 9.56 22.75 0.23
CA MET A 1 8.42 22.96 -0.66
C MET A 1 8.68 22.31 -2.00
N THR A 2 7.78 21.43 -2.43
CA THR A 2 7.89 20.89 -3.76
C THR A 2 7.74 22.00 -4.76
N ASP A 3 8.74 22.21 -5.61
CA ASP A 3 8.74 23.32 -6.59
C ASP A 3 7.80 23.03 -7.77
N ARG A 4 7.16 21.89 -7.78
CA ARG A 4 6.24 21.47 -8.83
C ARG A 4 4.90 22.17 -8.68
N LYS A 5 4.57 22.98 -9.65
CA LYS A 5 3.31 23.71 -9.70
C LYS A 5 2.25 23.00 -10.55
N ASP A 6 2.66 21.96 -11.28
CA ASP A 6 1.79 21.18 -12.16
C ASP A 6 0.96 20.12 -11.42
N ILE A 7 1.26 19.85 -10.15
CA ILE A 7 0.55 18.87 -9.34
C ILE A 7 -0.15 19.57 -8.18
N ASP A 8 -1.31 19.01 -7.79
CA ASP A 8 -2.03 19.49 -6.61
C ASP A 8 -1.60 18.64 -5.40
N LEU A 9 -0.58 19.10 -4.71
CA LEU A 9 0.01 18.40 -3.57
C LEU A 9 -1.02 18.20 -2.45
N VAL A 10 -1.86 19.20 -2.20
CA VAL A 10 -2.88 19.13 -1.15
C VAL A 10 -3.90 18.03 -1.46
N ALA A 11 -4.37 17.97 -2.70
CA ALA A 11 -5.32 16.94 -3.12
C ALA A 11 -4.71 15.54 -3.02
N LEU A 12 -3.47 15.38 -3.47
CA LEU A 12 -2.77 14.09 -3.41
C LEU A 12 -2.54 13.66 -1.97
N ARG A 13 -2.15 14.59 -1.12
CA ARG A 13 -1.95 14.31 0.31
C ARG A 13 -3.26 13.89 0.98
N THR A 14 -4.34 14.60 0.72
CA THR A 14 -5.66 14.27 1.26
C THR A 14 -6.10 12.88 0.82
N ARG A 15 -5.87 12.54 -0.44
CA ARG A 15 -6.16 11.21 -0.98
C ARG A 15 -5.38 10.12 -0.26
N LEU A 16 -4.09 10.35 0.00
CA LEU A 16 -3.24 9.39 0.69
C LEU A 16 -3.64 9.24 2.15
N GLU A 17 -3.96 10.33 2.83
CA GLU A 17 -4.41 10.28 4.21
C GLU A 17 -5.74 9.52 4.35
N ALA A 18 -6.66 9.72 3.41
CA ALA A 18 -7.92 8.98 3.38
C ALA A 18 -7.68 7.48 3.15
N ARG A 19 -6.80 7.13 2.23
CA ARG A 19 -6.45 5.73 1.98
C ARG A 19 -5.77 5.10 3.19
N ARG A 20 -4.90 5.84 3.86
CA ARG A 20 -4.25 5.39 5.09
C ARG A 20 -5.27 5.05 6.17
N ALA A 21 -6.24 5.92 6.38
CA ALA A 21 -7.30 5.69 7.36
C ALA A 21 -8.13 4.46 7.01
N ASP A 22 -8.44 4.27 5.74
CA ASP A 22 -9.17 3.12 5.24
C ASP A 22 -8.41 1.81 5.49
N ILE A 23 -7.12 1.80 5.22
CA ILE A 23 -6.27 0.63 5.46
C ILE A 23 -6.22 0.30 6.95
N LEU A 24 -6.05 1.29 7.80
CA LEU A 24 -5.99 1.08 9.25
C LEU A 24 -7.31 0.52 9.78
N ALA A 25 -8.44 0.98 9.25
CA ALA A 25 -9.75 0.45 9.64
C ALA A 25 -9.90 -1.02 9.24
N HIS A 26 -9.47 -1.38 8.03
CA HIS A 26 -9.51 -2.77 7.57
C HIS A 26 -8.54 -3.66 8.35
N SER A 27 -7.39 -3.15 8.72
CA SER A 27 -6.41 -3.90 9.52
C SER A 27 -6.99 -4.30 10.85
N ASN A 28 -7.77 -3.42 11.49
CA ASN A 28 -8.42 -3.74 12.75
C ASN A 28 -9.43 -4.87 12.61
N HIS A 29 -10.18 -4.90 11.50
CA HIS A 29 -11.10 -5.99 11.21
C HIS A 29 -10.38 -7.31 10.90
N SER A 30 -9.21 -7.24 10.30
CA SER A 30 -8.43 -8.43 9.92
C SER A 30 -7.77 -9.11 11.11
N GLU A 31 -7.71 -8.47 12.26
CA GLU A 31 -7.12 -9.04 13.46
C GLU A 31 -7.75 -10.37 13.86
N ASP A 32 -9.06 -10.50 13.71
CA ASP A 32 -9.78 -11.72 14.03
C ASP A 32 -9.32 -12.89 13.15
N TYR A 33 -8.89 -12.63 11.94
CA TYR A 33 -8.42 -13.66 11.00
C TYR A 33 -6.97 -14.04 11.22
N ARG A 34 -6.23 -13.30 12.03
CA ARG A 34 -4.84 -13.62 12.38
C ARG A 34 -4.73 -14.60 13.52
N LYS A 35 -5.78 -14.76 14.30
CA LYS A 35 -5.79 -15.71 15.40
C LYS A 35 -5.72 -17.12 14.86
N PRO A 36 -5.07 -18.05 15.58
CA PRO A 36 -5.06 -19.44 15.16
C PRO A 36 -6.48 -19.95 14.96
N VAL A 37 -6.66 -20.76 13.93
CA VAL A 37 -7.98 -21.34 13.66
C VAL A 37 -8.27 -22.38 14.72
N GLU A 38 -9.28 -22.11 15.55
CA GLU A 38 -9.80 -23.09 16.49
C GLU A 38 -10.85 -23.93 15.76
N LEU A 39 -10.61 -25.21 15.69
CA LEU A 39 -11.49 -26.12 14.99
C LEU A 39 -12.24 -26.98 16.00
N ASP A 40 -13.55 -26.91 15.95
CA ASP A 40 -14.39 -27.83 16.69
C ASP A 40 -14.31 -29.18 15.98
N GLN A 41 -13.59 -30.10 16.58
CA GLN A 41 -13.33 -31.42 15.97
C GLN A 41 -14.59 -32.28 15.81
N GLN A 42 -15.63 -31.97 16.53
CA GLN A 42 -16.88 -32.75 16.44
C GLN A 42 -17.78 -32.27 15.31
N ALA A 43 -17.72 -30.98 14.98
CA ALA A 43 -18.63 -30.37 14.01
C ALA A 43 -18.02 -30.18 12.64
N VAL A 44 -16.70 -30.23 12.51
CA VAL A 44 -16.01 -29.80 11.30
C VAL A 44 -15.32 -30.99 10.65
N GLY A 45 -15.72 -31.30 9.43
CA GLY A 45 -15.06 -32.31 8.61
C GLY A 45 -13.70 -31.80 8.10
N ARG A 46 -12.93 -32.73 7.53
CA ARG A 46 -11.59 -32.43 7.04
C ARG A 46 -11.54 -31.30 6.01
N LEU A 47 -12.54 -31.27 5.10
CA LEU A 47 -12.65 -30.23 4.09
C LEU A 47 -12.85 -28.83 4.71
N SER A 48 -13.66 -28.76 5.75
CA SER A 48 -13.91 -27.50 6.45
C SER A 48 -12.67 -26.97 7.14
N ARG A 49 -11.80 -27.86 7.61
CA ARG A 49 -10.50 -27.44 8.17
C ARG A 49 -9.63 -26.81 7.13
N MET A 50 -9.56 -27.42 5.95
CA MET A 50 -8.75 -26.88 4.85
C MET A 50 -9.28 -25.53 4.39
N ASP A 51 -10.59 -25.38 4.29
CA ASP A 51 -11.22 -24.11 3.92
C ASP A 51 -10.93 -23.03 4.94
N ALA A 52 -11.02 -23.34 6.23
CA ALA A 52 -10.72 -22.38 7.30
C ALA A 52 -9.26 -21.92 7.26
N LEU A 53 -8.35 -22.87 7.03
CA LEU A 53 -6.91 -22.55 6.91
C LEU A 53 -6.61 -21.72 5.67
N GLN A 54 -7.23 -22.05 4.53
CA GLN A 54 -7.09 -21.28 3.31
C GLN A 54 -7.59 -19.85 3.48
N ASN A 55 -8.76 -19.69 4.12
CA ASN A 55 -9.31 -18.37 4.41
C ASN A 55 -8.38 -17.56 5.29
N GLN A 56 -7.81 -18.19 6.32
CA GLN A 56 -6.83 -17.51 7.18
C GLN A 56 -5.61 -17.05 6.39
N GLN A 57 -5.08 -17.91 5.53
CA GLN A 57 -3.92 -17.56 4.68
C GLN A 57 -4.24 -16.42 3.73
N MET A 58 -5.44 -16.41 3.13
CA MET A 58 -5.86 -15.32 2.26
C MET A 58 -5.93 -13.99 3.01
N HIS A 59 -6.46 -14.00 4.23
CA HIS A 59 -6.54 -12.79 5.05
C HIS A 59 -5.16 -12.30 5.48
N LEU A 60 -4.25 -13.20 5.79
CA LEU A 60 -2.87 -12.84 6.13
C LEU A 60 -2.15 -12.21 4.92
N GLU A 61 -2.38 -12.75 3.73
CA GLU A 61 -1.82 -12.20 2.50
C GLU A 61 -2.37 -10.81 2.19
N GLN A 62 -3.66 -10.63 2.32
CA GLN A 62 -4.30 -9.33 2.13
C GLN A 62 -3.77 -8.31 3.13
N GLU A 63 -3.59 -8.72 4.38
CA GLU A 63 -3.04 -7.85 5.40
C GLU A 63 -1.60 -7.46 5.08
N ARG A 64 -0.80 -8.40 4.62
CA ARG A 64 0.59 -8.10 4.20
C ARG A 64 0.61 -7.06 3.09
N ARG A 65 -0.28 -7.17 2.11
CA ARG A 65 -0.41 -6.19 1.03
C ARG A 65 -0.82 -4.82 1.55
N ARG A 66 -1.79 -4.79 2.49
CA ARG A 66 -2.22 -3.54 3.11
C ARG A 66 -1.09 -2.89 3.89
N ASN A 67 -0.33 -3.67 4.63
CA ASN A 67 0.82 -3.16 5.39
C ASN A 67 1.91 -2.61 4.48
N ALA A 68 2.17 -3.25 3.35
CA ALA A 68 3.12 -2.77 2.36
C ALA A 68 2.65 -1.45 1.74
N GLU A 69 1.36 -1.35 1.41
CA GLU A 69 0.78 -0.12 0.90
C GLU A 69 0.84 1.00 1.93
N LEU A 70 0.52 0.68 3.19
CA LEU A 70 0.59 1.63 4.30
C LEU A 70 2.01 2.19 4.43
N ASP A 71 3.02 1.34 4.36
CA ASP A 71 4.42 1.76 4.42
C ASP A 71 4.75 2.72 3.28
N ARG A 72 4.31 2.41 2.07
CA ARG A 72 4.51 3.30 0.92
C ARG A 72 3.83 4.66 1.11
N ILE A 73 2.62 4.65 1.63
CA ILE A 73 1.87 5.89 1.91
C ILE A 73 2.60 6.73 2.96
N GLU A 74 3.03 6.12 4.04
CA GLU A 74 3.73 6.84 5.11
C GLU A 74 5.04 7.45 4.63
N LYS A 75 5.80 6.71 3.84
CA LYS A 75 7.03 7.22 3.23
C LYS A 75 6.74 8.37 2.27
N THR A 76 5.65 8.28 1.52
CA THR A 76 5.24 9.34 0.59
C THR A 76 4.83 10.60 1.34
N LEU A 77 4.03 10.45 2.39
CA LEU A 77 3.62 11.60 3.21
C LEU A 77 4.84 12.28 3.84
N LYS A 78 5.83 11.50 4.24
CA LYS A 78 7.08 12.06 4.76
C LYS A 78 7.81 12.87 3.69
N ARG A 79 7.91 12.34 2.46
CA ARG A 79 8.53 13.08 1.36
C ARG A 79 7.80 14.39 1.08
N MET A 80 6.47 14.39 1.17
CA MET A 80 5.68 15.62 1.02
C MET A 80 6.00 16.64 2.09
N SER A 81 6.19 16.18 3.33
CA SER A 81 6.56 17.05 4.45
C SER A 81 7.99 17.58 4.34
N ASP A 82 8.89 16.80 3.74
CA ASP A 82 10.30 17.16 3.57
C ASP A 82 10.55 17.93 2.27
N ASP A 83 9.48 18.27 1.53
CA ASP A 83 9.55 18.98 0.25
C ASP A 83 10.31 18.21 -0.85
N GLU A 84 10.31 16.89 -0.77
CA GLU A 84 11.02 16.01 -1.70
C GLU A 84 10.08 15.26 -2.66
N TYR A 85 8.78 15.55 -2.59
CA TYR A 85 7.79 14.83 -3.39
C TYR A 85 7.79 15.24 -4.86
N GLY A 86 7.54 14.28 -5.73
CA GLY A 86 7.35 14.52 -7.15
C GLY A 86 8.60 14.31 -8.00
N HIS A 87 9.71 13.94 -7.37
CA HIS A 87 10.98 13.68 -8.04
C HIS A 87 11.38 12.22 -7.94
N CYS A 88 11.96 11.69 -9.01
CA CYS A 88 12.44 10.29 -9.02
C CYS A 88 13.58 10.12 -8.02
N HIS A 89 13.49 9.07 -7.19
CA HIS A 89 14.51 8.75 -6.21
C HIS A 89 15.85 8.35 -6.84
N ASN A 90 15.81 7.81 -8.05
CA ASN A 90 17.00 7.30 -8.70
C ASN A 90 17.72 8.34 -9.55
N CYS A 91 17.01 9.10 -10.37
CA CYS A 91 17.62 10.05 -11.30
C CYS A 91 17.38 11.53 -10.94
N GLY A 92 16.48 11.81 -10.00
CA GLY A 92 16.16 13.16 -9.60
C GLY A 92 15.26 13.94 -10.55
N GLU A 93 14.89 13.37 -11.68
CA GLU A 93 14.00 14.00 -12.65
C GLU A 93 12.56 14.03 -12.14
N ASN A 94 11.76 14.95 -12.68
CA ASN A 94 10.35 15.03 -12.32
C ASN A 94 9.61 13.77 -12.77
N ILE A 95 8.80 13.20 -11.87
CA ILE A 95 7.89 12.13 -12.21
C ILE A 95 6.70 12.75 -12.95
N GLU A 96 6.22 12.09 -14.01
CA GLU A 96 5.12 12.61 -14.81
C GLU A 96 3.86 12.82 -13.94
N LYS A 97 3.17 13.94 -14.19
CA LYS A 97 1.94 14.27 -13.47
C LYS A 97 0.90 13.15 -13.52
N LYS A 98 0.69 12.59 -14.70
CA LYS A 98 -0.28 11.50 -14.90
C LYS A 98 0.08 10.27 -14.08
N ARG A 99 1.36 9.98 -13.97
CA ARG A 99 1.85 8.86 -13.18
C ARG A 99 1.57 9.07 -11.68
N LEU A 100 1.76 10.29 -11.20
CA LEU A 100 1.47 10.65 -9.81
C LEU A 100 -0.04 10.66 -9.54
N GLU A 101 -0.85 11.04 -10.50
CA GLU A 101 -2.30 11.01 -10.37
C GLU A 101 -2.83 9.57 -10.34
N PHE A 102 -2.20 8.68 -11.09
CA PHE A 102 -2.54 7.26 -11.08
C PHE A 102 -2.07 6.58 -9.80
N ASP A 103 -0.82 6.80 -9.41
CA ASP A 103 -0.23 6.23 -8.19
C ASP A 103 0.61 7.28 -7.47
N PRO A 104 0.01 7.99 -6.48
CA PRO A 104 0.75 9.03 -5.76
C PRO A 104 1.95 8.54 -4.96
N THR A 105 2.06 7.23 -4.72
CA THR A 105 3.16 6.66 -3.93
C THR A 105 4.36 6.25 -4.77
N THR A 106 4.29 6.39 -6.09
CA THR A 106 5.40 5.96 -6.95
C THR A 106 6.67 6.77 -6.67
N PRO A 107 7.80 6.12 -6.39
CA PRO A 107 9.06 6.82 -6.11
C PRO A 107 9.95 7.00 -7.34
N LEU A 108 9.60 6.40 -8.48
CA LEU A 108 10.44 6.35 -9.66
C LEU A 108 9.70 6.90 -10.88
N CYS A 109 10.46 7.54 -11.79
CA CYS A 109 9.92 7.90 -13.10
C CYS A 109 9.74 6.63 -13.95
N VAL A 110 9.06 6.77 -15.09
CA VAL A 110 8.78 5.63 -15.99
C VAL A 110 10.08 4.93 -16.41
N GLU A 111 11.06 5.70 -16.82
CA GLU A 111 12.35 5.14 -17.29
C GLU A 111 13.06 4.32 -16.20
N CYS A 112 13.13 4.87 -15.00
CA CYS A 112 13.79 4.17 -13.89
C CYS A 112 12.99 2.94 -13.45
N ALA A 113 11.66 3.04 -13.44
CA ALA A 113 10.81 1.91 -13.10
C ALA A 113 10.97 0.77 -14.11
N GLU A 114 11.08 1.10 -15.40
CA GLU A 114 11.32 0.10 -16.44
C GLU A 114 12.66 -0.58 -16.27
N LYS A 115 13.71 0.16 -15.94
CA LYS A 115 15.04 -0.41 -15.69
C LYS A 115 15.02 -1.40 -14.53
N VAL A 116 14.30 -1.08 -13.47
CA VAL A 116 14.18 -1.96 -12.31
C VAL A 116 13.41 -3.23 -12.68
N SER A 117 12.36 -3.09 -13.51
CA SER A 117 11.54 -4.23 -13.92
C SER A 117 12.27 -5.22 -14.81
N HIS A 118 13.36 -4.81 -15.47
CA HIS A 118 14.13 -5.64 -16.38
C HIS A 118 15.38 -6.27 -15.75
N VAL A 119 15.56 -6.09 -14.46
CA VAL A 119 16.70 -6.65 -13.74
C VAL A 119 16.43 -8.07 -13.24
#